data_5767c25151f24a1432a48be6f32cc9a7
#
_entry.id   5767c25151f24a1432a48be6f32cc9a7
#
_cell.length_a   1.000
_cell.length_b   1.000
_cell.length_c   1.000
_cell.angle_alpha   90.00
_cell.angle_beta   90.00
_cell.angle_gamma   90.00
#
_symmetry.space_group_name_H-M   'P 1'
#
loop_
_entity.id
_entity.type
_entity.pdbx_description
1 polymer ?
#
loop_
_entity_poly.entity_id
_entity_poly.type
_entity_poly.pdbx_seq_one_letter_code
_entity_poly.pdbx_strand_id
1 'polypeptide(L)'
;IGYTDTVVLGDLYEGEQQKTHLKYAVKWYTSAFWCALRNLADTEYKDKTMSNAERIAIMKKALAILELVFENGDYLNYSSTVSTTHRYIAAMAMLDNDRELALSSLEKAAEFAIMSDKLPKKTRHTSLLVNNLECGPLNTMKNYDFTDCKVLYDKMQMDTYDAIRDDKR
;
A
#
# COMPACT_ATOMS: atom_id res chain seq x y z
N ILE A 1 17.46 -5.79 -11.08
CA ILE A 1 16.88 -7.04 -11.63
C ILE A 1 15.48 -6.67 -12.08
N GLY A 2 15.19 -6.79 -13.41
CA GLY A 2 13.91 -6.40 -14.00
C GLY A 2 12.79 -7.42 -13.68
N TYR A 3 11.54 -7.04 -13.89
CA TYR A 3 10.37 -7.90 -13.64
C TYR A 3 10.40 -9.21 -14.43
N THR A 4 10.91 -9.16 -15.66
CA THR A 4 11.13 -10.33 -16.53
C THR A 4 12.11 -11.33 -15.94
N ASP A 5 13.11 -10.85 -15.21
CA ASP A 5 14.18 -11.71 -14.70
C ASP A 5 13.70 -12.69 -13.62
N THR A 6 12.70 -12.32 -12.82
CA THR A 6 12.20 -13.17 -11.73
C THR A 6 11.38 -14.35 -12.25
N VAL A 7 10.61 -14.17 -13.33
CA VAL A 7 9.89 -15.26 -13.99
C VAL A 7 10.86 -16.15 -14.76
N VAL A 8 11.78 -15.57 -15.52
CA VAL A 8 12.83 -16.31 -16.23
C VAL A 8 13.72 -17.10 -15.28
N LEU A 9 14.06 -16.52 -14.11
CA LEU A 9 14.77 -17.25 -13.06
C LEU A 9 13.94 -18.42 -12.51
N GLY A 10 12.62 -18.28 -12.42
CA GLY A 10 11.73 -19.38 -12.04
C GLY A 10 11.83 -20.55 -13.01
N ASP A 11 11.97 -20.28 -14.31
CA ASP A 11 12.10 -21.33 -15.34
C ASP A 11 13.47 -22.03 -15.34
N LEU A 12 14.50 -21.42 -14.74
CA LEU A 12 15.84 -21.99 -14.60
C LEU A 12 16.02 -22.90 -13.39
N TYR A 13 15.06 -22.93 -12.49
CA TYR A 13 15.08 -23.71 -11.26
C TYR A 13 13.99 -24.77 -11.25
N GLU A 14 14.11 -25.76 -10.38
CA GLU A 14 13.12 -26.81 -10.16
C GLU A 14 12.67 -26.88 -8.70
N GLY A 15 11.53 -27.50 -8.45
CA GLY A 15 11.05 -27.82 -7.11
C GLY A 15 10.79 -26.58 -6.23
N GLU A 16 11.30 -26.57 -5.02
CA GLU A 16 11.05 -25.50 -4.03
C GLU A 16 11.73 -24.17 -4.40
N GLN A 17 12.86 -24.21 -5.11
CA GLN A 17 13.52 -22.98 -5.58
C GLN A 17 12.66 -22.29 -6.64
N GLN A 18 12.15 -23.04 -7.62
CA GLN A 18 11.23 -22.52 -8.62
C GLN A 18 10.01 -21.86 -7.97
N LYS A 19 9.35 -22.56 -7.05
CA LYS A 19 8.19 -22.03 -6.32
C LYS A 19 8.52 -20.72 -5.60
N THR A 20 9.69 -20.65 -4.96
CA THR A 20 10.13 -19.45 -4.25
C THR A 20 10.30 -18.27 -5.19
N HIS A 21 10.93 -18.46 -6.35
CA HIS A 21 11.08 -17.40 -7.36
C HIS A 21 9.73 -16.95 -7.91
N LEU A 22 8.81 -17.87 -8.18
CA LEU A 22 7.46 -17.53 -8.65
C LEU A 22 6.65 -16.75 -7.62
N LYS A 23 6.77 -17.08 -6.32
CA LYS A 23 6.15 -16.29 -5.24
C LYS A 23 6.74 -14.87 -5.17
N TYR A 24 8.05 -14.71 -5.35
CA TYR A 24 8.65 -13.38 -5.46
C TYR A 24 8.13 -12.63 -6.69
N ALA A 25 7.93 -13.30 -7.82
CA ALA A 25 7.31 -12.70 -9.00
C ALA A 25 5.88 -12.20 -8.69
N VAL A 26 5.07 -12.99 -8.00
CA VAL A 26 3.73 -12.57 -7.53
C VAL A 26 3.82 -11.27 -6.72
N LYS A 27 4.70 -11.20 -5.73
CA LYS A 27 4.92 -9.96 -4.92
C LYS A 27 5.30 -8.78 -5.81
N TRP A 28 6.23 -8.96 -6.74
CA TRP A 28 6.70 -7.90 -7.63
C TRP A 28 5.60 -7.38 -8.55
N TYR A 29 4.86 -8.28 -9.20
CA TYR A 29 3.76 -7.88 -10.07
C TYR A 29 2.63 -7.21 -9.30
N THR A 30 2.35 -7.66 -8.09
CA THR A 30 1.39 -7.00 -7.19
C THR A 30 1.81 -5.55 -6.91
N SER A 31 3.08 -5.32 -6.55
CA SER A 31 3.62 -3.98 -6.35
C SER A 31 3.55 -3.12 -7.60
N ALA A 32 3.95 -3.66 -8.75
CA ALA A 32 3.93 -2.96 -10.02
C ALA A 32 2.50 -2.57 -10.42
N PHE A 33 1.56 -3.48 -10.24
CA PHE A 33 0.16 -3.24 -10.58
C PHE A 33 -0.47 -2.20 -9.64
N TRP A 34 -0.21 -2.30 -8.34
CA TRP A 34 -0.61 -1.26 -7.39
C TRP A 34 -0.03 0.11 -7.78
N CYS A 35 1.27 0.19 -8.09
CA CYS A 35 1.88 1.44 -8.55
C CYS A 35 1.21 2.01 -9.80
N ALA A 36 0.87 1.15 -10.77
CA ALA A 36 0.17 1.56 -11.98
C ALA A 36 -1.22 2.13 -11.67
N LEU A 37 -2.00 1.47 -10.81
CA LEU A 37 -3.33 1.94 -10.40
C LEU A 37 -3.23 3.25 -9.60
N ARG A 38 -2.26 3.36 -8.69
CA ARG A 38 -2.02 4.60 -7.96
C ARG A 38 -1.70 5.75 -8.92
N ASN A 39 -0.78 5.54 -9.86
CA ASN A 39 -0.41 6.57 -10.81
C ASN A 39 -1.59 6.97 -11.71
N LEU A 40 -2.43 6.00 -12.11
CA LEU A 40 -3.65 6.27 -12.85
C LEU A 40 -4.64 7.14 -12.06
N ALA A 41 -4.75 6.90 -10.75
CA ALA A 41 -5.63 7.67 -9.86
C ALA A 41 -5.01 8.99 -9.37
N ASP A 42 -3.69 9.18 -9.49
CA ASP A 42 -2.98 10.32 -8.91
C ASP A 42 -3.36 11.63 -9.60
N THR A 43 -3.71 12.64 -8.81
CA THR A 43 -4.10 13.96 -9.30
C THR A 43 -2.95 14.73 -9.94
N GLU A 44 -1.70 14.41 -9.58
CA GLU A 44 -0.52 15.08 -10.15
C GLU A 44 -0.27 14.70 -11.61
N TYR A 45 -0.70 13.52 -12.04
CA TYR A 45 -0.58 13.05 -13.43
C TYR A 45 -1.73 13.48 -14.34
N LYS A 46 -2.59 14.37 -13.89
CA LYS A 46 -3.49 15.27 -14.65
C LYS A 46 -4.26 14.65 -15.82
N ASP A 47 -5.05 13.66 -15.60
CA ASP A 47 -6.28 13.54 -16.36
C ASP A 47 -7.36 14.38 -15.65
N LYS A 48 -7.55 15.61 -16.11
CA LYS A 48 -8.57 16.54 -15.56
C LYS A 48 -10.00 16.08 -15.83
N THR A 49 -10.17 15.04 -16.61
CA THR A 49 -11.48 14.47 -16.97
C THR A 49 -11.97 13.43 -15.95
N MET A 50 -11.05 12.84 -15.18
CA MET A 50 -11.40 11.82 -14.18
C MET A 50 -11.92 12.47 -12.90
N SER A 51 -13.10 12.08 -12.45
CA SER A 51 -13.69 12.51 -11.19
C SER A 51 -12.97 11.89 -9.97
N ASN A 52 -13.09 12.52 -8.80
CA ASN A 52 -12.54 11.93 -7.55
C ASN A 52 -13.22 10.61 -7.21
N ALA A 53 -14.52 10.45 -7.52
CA ALA A 53 -15.23 9.17 -7.34
C ALA A 53 -14.60 8.03 -8.16
N GLU A 54 -14.24 8.29 -9.43
CA GLU A 54 -13.52 7.31 -10.27
C GLU A 54 -12.13 6.99 -9.72
N ARG A 55 -11.40 8.02 -9.26
CA ARG A 55 -10.07 7.84 -8.62
C ARG A 55 -10.15 7.00 -7.36
N ILE A 56 -11.15 7.27 -6.50
CA ILE A 56 -11.43 6.47 -5.30
C ILE A 56 -11.75 5.02 -5.69
N ALA A 57 -12.56 4.82 -6.73
CA ALA A 57 -12.88 3.46 -7.21
C ALA A 57 -11.63 2.70 -7.68
N ILE A 58 -10.69 3.35 -8.36
CA ILE A 58 -9.40 2.77 -8.76
C ILE A 58 -8.58 2.39 -7.51
N MET A 59 -8.48 3.28 -6.51
CA MET A 59 -7.73 2.99 -5.28
C MET A 59 -8.36 1.86 -4.47
N LYS A 60 -9.69 1.73 -4.44
CA LYS A 60 -10.38 0.58 -3.85
C LYS A 60 -10.05 -0.72 -4.59
N LYS A 61 -9.91 -0.71 -5.92
CA LYS A 61 -9.43 -1.87 -6.68
C LYS A 61 -7.98 -2.21 -6.35
N ALA A 62 -7.13 -1.21 -6.13
CA ALA A 62 -5.76 -1.43 -5.70
C ALA A 62 -5.68 -2.14 -4.32
N LEU A 63 -6.56 -1.76 -3.36
CA LEU A 63 -6.70 -2.46 -2.08
C LEU A 63 -7.17 -3.92 -2.27
N ALA A 64 -8.17 -4.14 -3.12
CA ALA A 64 -8.69 -5.48 -3.39
C ALA A 64 -7.62 -6.43 -3.98
N ILE A 65 -6.70 -5.91 -4.79
CA ILE A 65 -5.58 -6.70 -5.31
C ILE A 65 -4.58 -7.05 -4.21
N LEU A 66 -4.29 -6.12 -3.30
CA LEU A 66 -3.45 -6.40 -2.15
C LEU A 66 -4.09 -7.47 -1.27
N GLU A 67 -5.42 -7.38 -1.00
CA GLU A 67 -6.15 -8.38 -0.21
C GLU A 67 -6.18 -9.76 -0.89
N LEU A 68 -6.29 -9.81 -2.22
CA LEU A 68 -6.24 -11.07 -2.97
C LEU A 68 -4.90 -11.81 -2.78
N VAL A 69 -3.82 -11.07 -2.68
CA VAL A 69 -2.46 -11.65 -2.57
C VAL A 69 -2.05 -11.86 -1.12
N PHE A 70 -2.45 -10.95 -0.22
CA PHE A 70 -2.09 -10.92 1.19
C PHE A 70 -3.34 -11.17 2.07
N GLU A 71 -3.89 -12.37 1.92
CA GLU A 71 -5.12 -12.79 2.58
C GLU A 71 -5.09 -12.60 4.10
N ASN A 72 -6.26 -12.34 4.69
CA ASN A 72 -6.44 -12.26 6.14
C ASN A 72 -5.54 -11.21 6.83
N GLY A 73 -5.20 -10.15 6.13
CA GLY A 73 -4.38 -9.07 6.69
C GLY A 73 -2.87 -9.36 6.75
N ASP A 74 -2.39 -10.37 6.03
CA ASP A 74 -0.97 -10.73 5.93
C ASP A 74 -0.14 -9.72 5.11
N TYR A 75 -0.47 -8.43 5.22
CA TYR A 75 0.19 -7.36 4.45
C TYR A 75 1.66 -7.20 4.80
N LEU A 76 2.03 -7.39 6.06
CA LEU A 76 3.41 -7.25 6.56
C LEU A 76 4.04 -5.92 6.06
N ASN A 77 5.10 -6.01 5.26
CA ASN A 77 5.75 -4.83 4.69
C ASN A 77 4.88 -4.03 3.69
N TYR A 78 3.76 -4.57 3.23
CA TYR A 78 2.75 -3.84 2.44
C TYR A 78 1.76 -3.05 3.29
N SER A 79 1.81 -3.14 4.64
CA SER A 79 0.98 -2.30 5.51
C SER A 79 1.20 -0.80 5.22
N SER A 80 2.44 -0.37 4.95
CA SER A 80 2.75 0.99 4.48
C SER A 80 2.02 1.35 3.17
N THR A 81 1.94 0.40 2.24
CA THR A 81 1.24 0.55 0.96
C THR A 81 -0.27 0.69 1.17
N VAL A 82 -0.86 -0.13 2.06
CA VAL A 82 -2.28 -0.06 2.42
C VAL A 82 -2.59 1.28 3.11
N SER A 83 -1.76 1.70 4.07
CA SER A 83 -1.85 3.01 4.74
C SER A 83 -1.86 4.15 3.72
N THR A 84 -0.88 4.16 2.82
CA THR A 84 -0.77 5.16 1.76
C THR A 84 -2.00 5.18 0.87
N THR A 85 -2.56 4.02 0.52
CA THR A 85 -3.75 3.91 -0.34
C THR A 85 -4.97 4.53 0.35
N HIS A 86 -5.19 4.23 1.63
CA HIS A 86 -6.27 4.84 2.41
C HIS A 86 -6.11 6.35 2.55
N ARG A 87 -4.89 6.85 2.74
CA ARG A 87 -4.61 8.29 2.75
C ARG A 87 -4.95 8.96 1.41
N TYR A 88 -4.69 8.33 0.27
CA TYR A 88 -5.13 8.84 -1.04
C TYR A 88 -6.65 8.90 -1.15
N ILE A 89 -7.35 7.85 -0.71
CA ILE A 89 -8.83 7.85 -0.68
C ILE A 89 -9.35 9.00 0.17
N ALA A 90 -8.78 9.21 1.36
CA ALA A 90 -9.16 10.29 2.26
C ALA A 90 -8.96 11.67 1.60
N ALA A 91 -7.81 11.91 0.94
CA ALA A 91 -7.54 13.18 0.27
C ALA A 91 -8.57 13.47 -0.85
N MET A 92 -8.92 12.47 -1.66
CA MET A 92 -9.92 12.62 -2.72
C MET A 92 -11.32 12.84 -2.14
N ALA A 93 -11.67 12.14 -1.05
CA ALA A 93 -12.95 12.33 -0.36
C ALA A 93 -13.08 13.75 0.22
N MET A 94 -11.98 14.32 0.75
CA MET A 94 -11.97 15.73 1.21
C MET A 94 -12.22 16.71 0.07
N LEU A 95 -11.68 16.46 -1.12
CA LEU A 95 -11.94 17.31 -2.29
C LEU A 95 -13.42 17.31 -2.72
N ASP A 96 -14.15 16.23 -2.44
CA ASP A 96 -15.58 16.07 -2.70
C ASP A 96 -16.46 16.43 -1.47
N ASN A 97 -15.83 16.91 -0.36
CA ASN A 97 -16.49 17.19 0.92
C ASN A 97 -17.15 15.93 1.57
N ASP A 98 -16.74 14.74 1.20
CA ASP A 98 -17.17 13.50 1.85
C ASP A 98 -16.35 13.25 3.13
N ARG A 99 -16.75 13.96 4.19
CA ARG A 99 -16.09 13.93 5.50
C ARG A 99 -16.09 12.53 6.12
N GLU A 100 -17.18 11.79 6.00
CA GLU A 100 -17.30 10.44 6.59
C GLU A 100 -16.31 9.46 5.96
N LEU A 101 -16.25 9.45 4.63
CA LEU A 101 -15.28 8.61 3.91
C LEU A 101 -13.84 9.04 4.22
N ALA A 102 -13.59 10.35 4.31
CA ALA A 102 -12.26 10.87 4.63
C ALA A 102 -11.79 10.40 6.00
N LEU A 103 -12.61 10.58 7.05
CA LEU A 103 -12.27 10.19 8.42
C LEU A 103 -12.08 8.68 8.54
N SER A 104 -13.03 7.87 8.04
CA SER A 104 -12.91 6.41 8.08
C SER A 104 -11.67 5.89 7.33
N SER A 105 -11.30 6.57 6.23
CA SER A 105 -10.08 6.23 5.49
C SER A 105 -8.82 6.63 6.24
N LEU A 106 -8.80 7.77 6.95
CA LEU A 106 -7.66 8.16 7.80
C LEU A 106 -7.48 7.24 9.00
N GLU A 107 -8.57 6.79 9.62
CA GLU A 107 -8.52 5.79 10.69
C GLU A 107 -7.84 4.50 10.19
N LYS A 108 -8.23 4.01 9.02
CA LYS A 108 -7.58 2.85 8.38
C LYS A 108 -6.13 3.13 8.03
N ALA A 109 -5.82 4.31 7.50
CA ALA A 109 -4.44 4.70 7.20
C ALA A 109 -3.57 4.67 8.46
N ALA A 110 -4.07 5.16 9.60
CA ALA A 110 -3.37 5.15 10.88
C ALA A 110 -3.17 3.72 11.42
N GLU A 111 -4.21 2.87 11.35
CA GLU A 111 -4.13 1.46 11.73
C GLU A 111 -2.97 0.76 11.00
N PHE A 112 -2.91 0.89 9.69
CA PHE A 112 -1.89 0.24 8.87
C PHE A 112 -0.51 0.91 8.97
N ALA A 113 -0.43 2.21 9.25
CA ALA A 113 0.84 2.87 9.55
C ALA A 113 1.47 2.32 10.84
N ILE A 114 0.64 2.15 11.89
CA ILE A 114 1.07 1.54 13.15
C ILE A 114 1.53 0.09 12.95
N MET A 115 0.80 -0.69 12.14
CA MET A 115 1.20 -2.07 11.82
C MET A 115 2.55 -2.11 11.10
N SER A 116 2.77 -1.21 10.16
CA SER A 116 4.04 -1.10 9.42
C SER A 116 5.21 -0.74 10.34
N ASP A 117 5.03 0.26 11.21
CA ASP A 117 6.07 0.72 12.14
C ASP A 117 6.44 -0.33 13.19
N LYS A 118 5.50 -1.20 13.55
CA LYS A 118 5.70 -2.30 14.49
C LYS A 118 6.22 -3.59 13.85
N LEU A 119 6.42 -3.62 12.54
CA LEU A 119 6.84 -4.83 11.84
C LEU A 119 8.19 -5.33 12.34
N PRO A 120 8.32 -6.60 12.72
CA PRO A 120 9.60 -7.19 13.10
C PRO A 120 10.63 -7.14 11.97
N LYS A 121 11.93 -7.10 12.33
CA LYS A 121 13.02 -7.06 11.33
C LYS A 121 13.00 -8.26 10.38
N LYS A 122 12.49 -9.40 10.84
CA LYS A 122 12.32 -10.61 10.07
C LYS A 122 10.97 -11.22 10.40
N THR A 123 10.17 -11.43 9.39
CA THR A 123 8.91 -12.15 9.49
C THR A 123 8.66 -12.88 8.17
N ARG A 124 7.63 -13.70 8.10
CA ARG A 124 7.29 -14.45 6.88
C ARG A 124 5.82 -14.34 6.59
N HIS A 125 5.50 -14.26 5.30
CA HIS A 125 4.13 -14.33 4.83
C HIS A 125 3.50 -15.69 5.12
N THR A 126 2.20 -15.67 5.41
CA THR A 126 1.36 -16.85 5.63
C THR A 126 0.33 -17.05 4.51
N SER A 127 0.03 -16.01 3.73
CA SER A 127 -0.91 -16.03 2.60
C SER A 127 -0.48 -17.04 1.53
N LEU A 128 -1.43 -17.77 0.97
CA LEU A 128 -1.19 -18.89 0.05
C LEU A 128 -0.21 -18.55 -1.08
N LEU A 129 -0.40 -17.40 -1.73
CA LEU A 129 0.37 -17.02 -2.92
C LEU A 129 1.82 -16.61 -2.61
N VAL A 130 2.11 -16.26 -1.36
CA VAL A 130 3.42 -15.71 -0.95
C VAL A 130 3.97 -16.36 0.31
N ASN A 131 3.38 -17.47 0.77
CA ASN A 131 3.73 -18.11 2.03
C ASN A 131 5.23 -18.46 2.11
N ASN A 132 5.77 -18.36 3.33
CA ASN A 132 7.17 -18.58 3.66
C ASN A 132 8.17 -17.58 3.05
N LEU A 133 7.72 -16.61 2.22
CA LEU A 133 8.62 -15.54 1.81
C LEU A 133 8.98 -14.68 3.02
N GLU A 134 10.28 -14.53 3.25
CA GLU A 134 10.79 -13.65 4.29
C GLU A 134 10.63 -12.19 3.88
N CYS A 135 10.21 -11.36 4.81
CA CYS A 135 10.16 -9.92 4.65
C CYS A 135 10.52 -9.22 5.97
N GLY A 136 10.83 -7.96 5.86
CA GLY A 136 11.07 -7.05 6.97
C GLY A 136 10.62 -5.64 6.58
N PRO A 137 10.79 -4.64 7.46
CA PRO A 137 10.43 -3.27 7.15
C PRO A 137 11.08 -2.82 5.85
N LEU A 138 10.31 -2.16 4.97
CA LEU A 138 10.83 -1.60 3.71
C LEU A 138 11.89 -0.52 4.00
N ASN A 139 11.76 0.18 5.11
CA ASN A 139 12.70 1.18 5.57
C ASN A 139 13.87 0.55 6.32
N THR A 140 14.83 0.02 5.56
CA THR A 140 16.13 -0.39 6.10
C THR A 140 17.07 0.80 6.34
N MET A 141 16.67 2.01 6.02
CA MET A 141 17.42 3.22 6.26
C MET A 141 17.35 3.62 7.74
N LYS A 142 18.14 2.97 8.55
CA LYS A 142 18.27 3.18 10.00
C LYS A 142 18.64 4.61 10.45
N ASN A 143 18.79 5.57 9.55
CA ASN A 143 19.29 6.91 9.84
C ASN A 143 18.23 8.01 9.68
N TYR A 144 16.96 7.68 9.45
CA TYR A 144 15.90 8.68 9.36
C TYR A 144 14.80 8.34 10.35
N ASP A 145 14.37 9.34 11.12
CA ASP A 145 13.17 9.31 11.97
C ASP A 145 11.87 9.22 11.14
N PHE A 146 11.90 8.49 10.02
CA PHE A 146 10.78 8.31 9.12
C PHE A 146 10.04 7.01 9.47
N THR A 147 9.02 7.16 10.29
CA THR A 147 8.00 6.13 10.48
C THR A 147 6.81 6.41 9.57
N ASP A 148 6.03 5.39 9.24
CA ASP A 148 4.80 5.58 8.45
C ASP A 148 3.79 6.44 9.22
N CYS A 149 3.74 6.32 10.55
CA CYS A 149 2.94 7.20 11.41
C CYS A 149 3.36 8.66 11.28
N LYS A 150 4.67 8.96 11.26
CA LYS A 150 5.15 10.32 11.08
C LYS A 150 4.82 10.86 9.69
N VAL A 151 5.01 10.06 8.65
CA VAL A 151 4.65 10.44 7.28
C VAL A 151 3.16 10.75 7.19
N LEU A 152 2.30 9.92 7.76
CA LEU A 152 0.86 10.17 7.79
C LEU A 152 0.54 11.46 8.54
N TYR A 153 1.11 11.66 9.74
CA TYR A 153 0.92 12.88 10.53
C TYR A 153 1.31 14.13 9.74
N ASP A 154 2.50 14.15 9.12
CA ASP A 154 2.98 15.29 8.35
C ASP A 154 2.04 15.58 7.16
N LYS A 155 1.49 14.56 6.52
CA LYS A 155 0.51 14.72 5.43
C LYS A 155 -0.83 15.25 5.91
N MET A 156 -1.28 14.88 7.10
CA MET A 156 -2.51 15.42 7.71
C MET A 156 -2.40 16.89 8.08
N GLN A 157 -1.19 17.47 8.14
CA GLN A 157 -1.00 18.92 8.34
C GLN A 157 -1.26 19.74 7.07
N MET A 158 -1.50 19.13 5.93
CA MET A 158 -1.82 19.84 4.68
C MET A 158 -3.22 20.46 4.75
N ASP A 159 -3.41 21.61 4.10
CA ASP A 159 -4.67 22.36 4.05
C ASP A 159 -5.88 21.52 3.60
N THR A 160 -5.65 20.48 2.81
CA THR A 160 -6.67 19.51 2.39
C THR A 160 -7.49 18.93 3.55
N TYR A 161 -6.89 18.85 4.74
CA TYR A 161 -7.51 18.26 5.92
C TYR A 161 -7.98 19.26 6.98
N ASP A 162 -7.89 20.59 6.71
CA ASP A 162 -8.26 21.62 7.69
C ASP A 162 -9.69 21.46 8.23
N ALA A 163 -10.63 21.12 7.34
CA ALA A 163 -12.04 20.97 7.70
C ALA A 163 -12.33 19.82 8.67
N ILE A 164 -11.41 18.89 8.86
CA ILE A 164 -11.57 17.73 9.78
C ILE A 164 -10.51 17.69 10.88
N ARG A 165 -9.59 18.65 10.93
CA ARG A 165 -8.45 18.64 11.88
C ARG A 165 -8.90 18.66 13.34
N ASP A 166 -10.00 19.30 13.64
CA ASP A 166 -10.58 19.43 14.99
C ASP A 166 -11.60 18.33 15.33
N ASP A 167 -11.77 17.34 14.45
CA ASP A 167 -12.64 16.19 14.71
C ASP A 167 -12.04 15.33 15.83
N LYS A 168 -12.86 15.02 16.85
CA LYS A 168 -12.42 14.31 18.07
C LYS A 168 -12.59 12.79 18.01
N ARG A 169 -12.87 12.25 16.84
CA ARG A 169 -12.93 10.80 16.64
C ARG A 169 -11.58 10.13 16.81
#